data_1fd5b29c70f161ad487953368243322f
#
_entry.id   1fd5b29c70f161ad487953368243322f
#
_cell.length_a   1.000
_cell.length_b   1.000
_cell.length_c   1.000
_cell.angle_alpha   90.00
_cell.angle_beta   90.00
_cell.angle_gamma   90.00
#
_symmetry.space_group_name_H-M   'P 1'
#
loop_
_entity.id
_entity.type
_entity.pdbx_description
1 polymer ?
#
loop_
_entity_poly.entity_id
_entity_poly.type
_entity_poly.pdbx_seq_one_letter_code
_entity_poly.pdbx_strand_id
1 'polypeptide(L)'
;MNYRRYYIPNSTVFIVGVTRNRIPRFSHQENVELFKEMFDATSDKYRFELSASVILPDHFHLLLKPVGCNFSEIMLSFKKRFTDNFKKRNGISANFSFWQGRFWDHVIRNEGDFKSHLDYIHYNPVKHGCVSKPEDWHNSSYLAWVERGAYSIGWGHTRIEELEKLSFE
;
A
#
# COMPACT_ATOMS: atom_id res chain seq x y z
N MET A 1 -18.35 -1.55 15.07
CA MET A 1 -17.36 -2.61 15.34
C MET A 1 -16.10 -1.98 15.92
N ASN A 2 -15.69 -2.36 17.16
CA ASN A 2 -14.45 -1.85 17.76
C ASN A 2 -13.28 -2.63 17.16
N TYR A 3 -12.59 -2.06 16.17
CA TYR A 3 -11.39 -2.63 15.58
C TYR A 3 -10.22 -2.44 16.56
N ARG A 4 -9.70 -3.54 17.12
CA ARG A 4 -8.54 -3.53 18.03
C ARG A 4 -7.28 -3.80 17.22
N ARG A 5 -6.34 -2.84 17.26
CA ARG A 5 -5.01 -3.02 16.67
C ARG A 5 -4.09 -3.79 17.57
N TYR A 6 -3.32 -4.69 16.97
CA TYR A 6 -2.29 -5.44 17.68
C TYR A 6 -0.92 -4.89 17.27
N TYR A 7 -0.15 -4.49 18.27
CA TYR A 7 1.22 -3.99 18.07
C TYR A 7 2.19 -5.05 18.57
N ILE A 8 2.79 -5.81 17.65
CA ILE A 8 3.79 -6.83 17.97
C ILE A 8 5.14 -6.26 17.52
N PRO A 9 6.11 -6.07 18.41
CA PRO A 9 7.43 -5.55 18.06
C PRO A 9 8.09 -6.38 16.96
N ASN A 10 8.75 -5.70 16.03
CA ASN A 10 9.49 -6.31 14.91
C ASN A 10 8.65 -7.17 13.95
N SER A 11 7.32 -7.08 14.01
CA SER A 11 6.45 -7.78 13.07
C SER A 11 6.20 -6.96 11.83
N THR A 12 6.17 -7.63 10.67
CA THR A 12 5.67 -7.05 9.44
C THR A 12 4.16 -6.89 9.52
N VAL A 13 3.65 -5.78 9.01
CA VAL A 13 2.23 -5.45 8.98
C VAL A 13 1.81 -5.20 7.54
N PHE A 14 0.74 -5.86 7.11
CA PHE A 14 0.05 -5.52 5.88
C PHE A 14 -0.91 -4.36 6.15
N ILE A 15 -0.86 -3.33 5.33
CA ILE A 15 -1.62 -2.09 5.51
C ILE A 15 -2.37 -1.76 4.22
N VAL A 16 -3.65 -1.37 4.35
CA VAL A 16 -4.48 -0.86 3.25
C VAL A 16 -4.93 0.55 3.58
N GLY A 17 -4.60 1.48 2.70
CA GLY A 17 -5.10 2.86 2.79
C GLY A 17 -5.94 3.21 1.57
N VAL A 18 -7.14 3.74 1.82
CA VAL A 18 -8.14 4.03 0.78
C VAL A 18 -8.39 5.54 0.68
N THR A 19 -8.57 6.04 -0.52
CA THR A 19 -9.00 7.44 -0.74
C THR A 19 -10.44 7.64 -0.30
N ARG A 20 -10.78 8.85 0.09
CA ARG A 20 -12.15 9.17 0.52
C ARG A 20 -13.15 8.90 -0.61
N ASN A 21 -14.20 8.13 -0.28
CA ASN A 21 -15.26 7.70 -1.19
C ASN A 21 -14.72 6.92 -2.41
N ARG A 22 -13.56 6.28 -2.28
CA ARG A 22 -12.87 5.54 -3.36
C ARG A 22 -12.71 6.37 -4.65
N ILE A 23 -12.57 7.68 -4.52
CA ILE A 23 -12.28 8.55 -5.67
C ILE A 23 -10.90 8.18 -6.22
N PRO A 24 -10.76 7.89 -7.54
CA PRO A 24 -9.52 7.38 -8.12
C PRO A 24 -8.43 8.45 -8.27
N ARG A 25 -8.01 9.06 -7.16
CA ARG A 25 -7.08 10.21 -7.12
C ARG A 25 -5.67 9.85 -7.57
N PHE A 26 -5.28 8.59 -7.45
CA PHE A 26 -3.98 8.08 -7.92
C PHE A 26 -3.97 7.70 -9.40
N SER A 27 -5.06 7.91 -10.13
CA SER A 27 -5.04 7.93 -11.61
C SER A 27 -4.25 9.13 -12.16
N HIS A 28 -4.04 10.16 -11.34
CA HIS A 28 -3.17 11.29 -11.67
C HIS A 28 -1.74 11.01 -11.20
N GLN A 29 -0.80 10.96 -12.13
CA GLN A 29 0.60 10.60 -11.87
C GLN A 29 1.26 11.53 -10.81
N GLU A 30 0.92 12.80 -10.81
CA GLU A 30 1.37 13.78 -9.83
C GLU A 30 1.03 13.43 -8.37
N ASN A 31 -0.11 12.74 -8.16
CA ASN A 31 -0.49 12.26 -6.83
C ASN A 31 0.28 11.02 -6.41
N VAL A 32 0.66 10.17 -7.37
CA VAL A 32 1.55 9.02 -7.12
C VAL A 32 2.96 9.49 -6.78
N GLU A 33 3.46 10.50 -7.47
CA GLU A 33 4.76 11.12 -7.18
C GLU A 33 4.76 11.77 -5.79
N LEU A 34 3.70 12.51 -5.47
CA LEU A 34 3.52 13.07 -4.13
C LEU A 34 3.46 11.97 -3.06
N PHE A 35 2.81 10.83 -3.35
CA PHE A 35 2.78 9.70 -2.42
C PHE A 35 4.20 9.20 -2.13
N LYS A 36 4.99 8.95 -3.15
CA LYS A 36 6.38 8.47 -3.03
C LYS A 36 7.23 9.47 -2.25
N GLU A 37 7.19 10.75 -2.63
CA GLU A 37 7.92 11.83 -1.95
C GLU A 37 7.57 11.92 -0.45
N MET A 38 6.29 11.88 -0.11
CA MET A 38 5.84 11.99 1.29
C MET A 38 6.11 10.72 2.09
N PHE A 39 6.12 9.55 1.43
CA PHE A 39 6.45 8.28 2.06
C PHE A 39 7.95 8.21 2.38
N ASP A 40 8.82 8.64 1.47
CA ASP A 40 10.25 8.76 1.67
C ASP A 40 10.57 9.76 2.80
N ALA A 41 9.95 10.95 2.78
CA ALA A 41 10.09 11.93 3.85
C ALA A 41 9.54 11.43 5.22
N THR A 42 8.68 10.42 5.21
CA THR A 42 8.23 9.76 6.45
C THR A 42 9.27 8.76 6.93
N SER A 43 9.98 8.07 6.02
CA SER A 43 11.05 7.13 6.36
C SER A 43 12.26 7.82 6.99
N ASP A 44 12.51 9.08 6.67
CA ASP A 44 13.55 9.90 7.33
C ASP A 44 13.27 10.12 8.83
N LYS A 45 12.00 10.17 9.20
CA LYS A 45 11.57 10.39 10.58
C LYS A 45 11.36 9.09 11.36
N TYR A 46 10.78 8.10 10.71
CA TYR A 46 10.44 6.81 11.31
C TYR A 46 11.17 5.71 10.57
N ARG A 47 11.97 4.92 11.27
CA ARG A 47 12.63 3.78 10.67
C ARG A 47 11.64 2.65 10.42
N PHE A 48 11.59 2.16 9.20
CA PHE A 48 10.84 0.98 8.81
C PHE A 48 11.44 0.32 7.56
N GLU A 49 11.17 -0.96 7.41
CA GLU A 49 11.50 -1.72 6.21
C GLU A 49 10.22 -1.87 5.37
N LEU A 50 10.26 -1.48 4.10
CA LEU A 50 9.16 -1.68 3.16
C LEU A 50 9.48 -2.91 2.31
N SER A 51 8.78 -4.02 2.57
CA SER A 51 8.99 -5.27 1.82
C SER A 51 8.26 -5.27 0.48
N ALA A 52 7.03 -4.77 0.44
CA ALA A 52 6.24 -4.69 -0.79
C ALA A 52 5.27 -3.53 -0.77
N SER A 53 4.93 -3.05 -1.96
CA SER A 53 3.95 -1.98 -2.14
C SER A 53 3.26 -2.07 -3.50
N VAL A 54 2.02 -1.57 -3.56
CA VAL A 54 1.30 -1.24 -4.79
C VAL A 54 0.41 -0.03 -4.53
N ILE A 55 0.37 0.89 -5.49
CA ILE A 55 -0.53 2.04 -5.49
C ILE A 55 -1.50 1.86 -6.64
N LEU A 56 -2.79 1.72 -6.33
CA LEU A 56 -3.90 1.62 -7.28
C LEU A 56 -4.65 2.96 -7.38
N PRO A 57 -5.58 3.12 -8.32
CA PRO A 57 -6.24 4.40 -8.54
C PRO A 57 -6.91 5.02 -7.30
N ASP A 58 -7.46 4.21 -6.39
CA ASP A 58 -8.24 4.65 -5.23
C ASP A 58 -7.74 4.12 -3.88
N HIS A 59 -6.69 3.27 -3.87
CA HIS A 59 -6.13 2.69 -2.65
C HIS A 59 -4.69 2.25 -2.85
N PHE A 60 -4.05 1.84 -1.76
CA PHE A 60 -2.72 1.25 -1.78
C PHE A 60 -2.59 0.13 -0.77
N HIS A 61 -1.66 -0.78 -1.02
CA HIS A 61 -1.25 -1.82 -0.09
C HIS A 61 0.24 -1.74 0.20
N LEU A 62 0.63 -2.01 1.45
CA LEU A 62 2.01 -2.04 1.91
C LEU A 62 2.25 -3.28 2.77
N LEU A 63 3.43 -3.89 2.64
CA LEU A 63 4.02 -4.77 3.65
C LEU A 63 5.16 -4.00 4.32
N LEU A 64 4.93 -3.54 5.55
CA LEU A 64 5.80 -2.63 6.27
C LEU A 64 6.18 -3.21 7.63
N LYS A 65 7.49 -3.17 7.97
CA LYS A 65 8.01 -3.58 9.27
C LYS A 65 8.58 -2.38 10.00
N PRO A 66 7.90 -1.87 11.06
CA PRO A 66 8.41 -0.77 11.87
C PRO A 66 9.66 -1.18 12.64
N VAL A 67 10.58 -0.23 12.85
CA VAL A 67 11.79 -0.40 13.65
C VAL A 67 11.80 0.66 14.76
N GLY A 68 11.56 0.23 16.01
CA GLY A 68 11.56 1.12 17.17
C GLY A 68 10.38 2.10 17.28
N CYS A 69 9.33 1.90 16.48
CA CYS A 69 8.09 2.69 16.49
C CYS A 69 6.89 1.80 16.16
N ASN A 70 5.69 2.34 16.17
CA ASN A 70 4.51 1.60 15.74
C ASN A 70 4.03 2.07 14.36
N PHE A 71 3.43 1.16 13.60
CA PHE A 71 2.95 1.43 12.24
C PHE A 71 1.83 2.49 12.19
N SER A 72 1.07 2.67 13.27
CA SER A 72 0.02 3.71 13.31
C SER A 72 0.62 5.11 13.34
N GLU A 73 1.76 5.33 14.01
CA GLU A 73 2.46 6.61 14.00
C GLU A 73 3.02 6.92 12.62
N ILE A 74 3.60 5.90 11.95
CA ILE A 74 4.08 6.02 10.58
C ILE A 74 2.94 6.45 9.66
N MET A 75 1.81 5.72 9.71
CA MET A 75 0.67 5.97 8.83
C MET A 75 -0.03 7.30 9.13
N LEU A 76 -0.14 7.69 10.39
CA LEU A 76 -0.68 8.99 10.77
C LEU A 76 0.18 10.13 10.23
N SER A 77 1.50 10.04 10.42
CA SER A 77 2.46 11.03 9.93
C SER A 77 2.43 11.13 8.41
N PHE A 78 2.49 9.99 7.72
CA PHE A 78 2.42 9.92 6.27
C PHE A 78 1.13 10.54 5.72
N LYS A 79 -0.03 10.06 6.17
CA LYS A 79 -1.35 10.54 5.68
C LYS A 79 -1.55 12.02 5.92
N LYS A 80 -1.12 12.54 7.08
CA LYS A 80 -1.18 13.97 7.39
C LYS A 80 -0.27 14.77 6.46
N ARG A 81 1.01 14.40 6.36
CA ARG A 81 2.00 15.07 5.51
C ARG A 81 1.56 15.10 4.05
N PHE A 82 1.06 13.97 3.54
CA PHE A 82 0.51 13.86 2.20
C PHE A 82 -0.65 14.83 1.99
N THR A 83 -1.64 14.81 2.88
CA THR A 83 -2.84 15.67 2.76
C THR A 83 -2.48 17.15 2.81
N ASP A 84 -1.58 17.56 3.70
CA ASP A 84 -1.15 18.95 3.83
C ASP A 84 -0.46 19.44 2.55
N ASN A 85 0.44 18.62 1.97
CA ASN A 85 1.14 18.94 0.72
C ASN A 85 0.19 18.90 -0.50
N PHE A 86 -0.74 17.93 -0.55
CA PHE A 86 -1.76 17.88 -1.58
C PHE A 86 -2.63 19.16 -1.57
N LYS A 87 -3.09 19.58 -0.40
CA LYS A 87 -3.84 20.83 -0.24
C LYS A 87 -3.06 22.04 -0.72
N LYS A 88 -1.79 22.14 -0.32
CA LYS A 88 -0.90 23.24 -0.72
C LYS A 88 -0.70 23.28 -2.24
N ARG A 89 -0.43 22.15 -2.89
CA ARG A 89 -0.24 22.08 -4.35
C ARG A 89 -1.50 22.44 -5.13
N ASN A 90 -2.68 22.15 -4.58
CA ASN A 90 -3.96 22.37 -5.25
C ASN A 90 -4.72 23.63 -4.77
N GLY A 91 -4.12 24.49 -3.94
CA GLY A 91 -4.75 25.71 -3.44
C GLY A 91 -5.99 25.46 -2.58
N ILE A 92 -6.09 24.31 -1.90
CA ILE A 92 -7.25 23.92 -1.10
C ILE A 92 -7.10 24.47 0.31
N SER A 93 -7.91 25.46 0.68
CA SER A 93 -7.93 26.05 2.03
C SER A 93 -9.01 25.49 2.97
N ALA A 94 -10.07 24.88 2.42
CA ALA A 94 -11.21 24.37 3.17
C ALA A 94 -10.92 23.02 3.88
N ASN A 95 -11.88 22.58 4.71
CA ASN A 95 -11.88 21.24 5.26
C ASN A 95 -11.90 20.19 4.15
N PHE A 96 -10.77 19.51 3.97
CA PHE A 96 -10.57 18.52 2.94
C PHE A 96 -9.98 17.26 3.54
N SER A 97 -10.51 16.12 3.15
CA SER A 97 -9.95 14.81 3.47
C SER A 97 -9.62 14.06 2.19
N PHE A 98 -8.35 13.75 2.01
CA PHE A 98 -7.90 12.91 0.90
C PHE A 98 -8.26 11.44 1.13
N TRP A 99 -8.13 10.99 2.37
CA TRP A 99 -8.22 9.60 2.78
C TRP A 99 -9.56 9.24 3.39
N GLN A 100 -9.95 7.99 3.27
CA GLN A 100 -10.93 7.39 4.17
C GLN A 100 -10.39 7.41 5.61
N GLY A 101 -11.27 7.56 6.61
CA GLY A 101 -10.85 7.89 7.98
C GLY A 101 -9.83 6.94 8.58
N ARG A 102 -10.08 5.63 8.51
CA ARG A 102 -9.17 4.59 9.04
C ARG A 102 -8.46 3.89 7.89
N PHE A 103 -7.29 3.31 8.18
CA PHE A 103 -6.66 2.30 7.34
C PHE A 103 -6.91 0.93 7.95
N TRP A 104 -6.89 -0.12 7.14
CA TRP A 104 -6.94 -1.50 7.59
C TRP A 104 -5.53 -2.05 7.77
N ASP A 105 -5.34 -2.93 8.75
CA ASP A 105 -4.04 -3.53 9.06
C ASP A 105 -4.19 -4.99 9.48
N HIS A 106 -3.18 -5.80 9.13
CA HIS A 106 -3.04 -7.19 9.55
C HIS A 106 -1.59 -7.47 9.91
N VAL A 107 -1.34 -7.98 11.10
CA VAL A 107 0.00 -8.38 11.53
C VAL A 107 0.33 -9.73 10.92
N ILE A 108 1.41 -9.80 10.16
CA ILE A 108 1.88 -11.04 9.52
C ILE A 108 2.35 -12.04 10.56
N ARG A 109 1.82 -13.25 10.50
CA ARG A 109 1.98 -14.29 11.53
C ARG A 109 3.11 -15.29 11.25
N ASN A 110 3.37 -15.57 9.97
CA ASN A 110 4.36 -16.53 9.51
C ASN A 110 4.73 -16.31 8.05
N GLU A 111 5.65 -17.10 7.51
CA GLU A 111 6.12 -17.00 6.12
C GLU A 111 5.01 -17.25 5.09
N GLY A 112 4.10 -18.19 5.36
CA GLY A 112 2.96 -18.47 4.47
C GLY A 112 2.00 -17.28 4.40
N ASP A 113 1.74 -16.65 5.55
CA ASP A 113 0.93 -15.42 5.66
C ASP A 113 1.61 -14.25 4.92
N PHE A 114 2.94 -14.11 5.09
CA PHE A 114 3.74 -13.13 4.35
C PHE A 114 3.62 -13.34 2.83
N LYS A 115 3.85 -14.57 2.38
CA LYS A 115 3.76 -14.90 0.94
C LYS A 115 2.38 -14.62 0.37
N SER A 116 1.32 -15.00 1.07
CA SER A 116 -0.06 -14.75 0.62
C SER A 116 -0.35 -13.25 0.43
N HIS A 117 0.11 -12.41 1.36
CA HIS A 117 -0.06 -10.96 1.25
C HIS A 117 0.85 -10.33 0.20
N LEU A 118 2.07 -10.85 0.03
CA LEU A 118 2.98 -10.44 -1.03
C LEU A 118 2.38 -10.71 -2.41
N ASP A 119 1.89 -11.94 -2.63
CA ASP A 119 1.25 -12.35 -3.87
C ASP A 119 -0.03 -11.52 -4.14
N TYR A 120 -0.81 -11.27 -3.09
CA TYR A 120 -2.00 -10.40 -3.18
C TYR A 120 -1.65 -8.97 -3.61
N ILE A 121 -0.61 -8.36 -3.03
CA ILE A 121 -0.14 -7.02 -3.40
C ILE A 121 0.23 -6.97 -4.89
N HIS A 122 1.00 -7.94 -5.36
CA HIS A 122 1.52 -7.93 -6.71
C HIS A 122 0.49 -8.31 -7.78
N TYR A 123 -0.49 -9.15 -7.42
CA TYR A 123 -1.60 -9.50 -8.30
C TYR A 123 -2.73 -8.45 -8.32
N ASN A 124 -2.76 -7.56 -7.37
CA ASN A 124 -3.86 -6.61 -7.15
C ASN A 124 -4.21 -5.75 -8.39
N PRO A 125 -3.25 -5.21 -9.18
CA PRO A 125 -3.57 -4.48 -10.41
C PRO A 125 -4.30 -5.32 -11.46
N VAL A 126 -3.98 -6.61 -11.57
CA VAL A 126 -4.68 -7.56 -12.46
C VAL A 126 -6.07 -7.86 -11.92
N LYS A 127 -6.18 -8.15 -10.63
CA LYS A 127 -7.45 -8.40 -9.93
C LYS A 127 -8.46 -7.26 -10.13
N HIS A 128 -8.00 -6.01 -10.07
CA HIS A 128 -8.84 -4.83 -10.30
C HIS A 128 -9.00 -4.43 -11.77
N GLY A 129 -8.47 -5.22 -12.70
CA GLY A 129 -8.60 -4.97 -14.13
C GLY A 129 -7.85 -3.71 -14.61
N CYS A 130 -6.89 -3.22 -13.83
CA CYS A 130 -6.06 -2.08 -14.23
C CYS A 130 -5.11 -2.44 -15.37
N VAL A 131 -4.59 -3.69 -15.35
CA VAL A 131 -3.70 -4.27 -16.36
C VAL A 131 -4.01 -5.75 -16.53
N SER A 132 -3.50 -6.37 -17.59
CA SER A 132 -3.64 -7.82 -17.83
C SER A 132 -2.50 -8.65 -17.24
N LYS A 133 -1.38 -8.01 -16.92
CA LYS A 133 -0.17 -8.65 -16.38
C LYS A 133 0.42 -7.79 -15.25
N PRO A 134 0.94 -8.40 -14.17
CA PRO A 134 1.50 -7.65 -13.05
C PRO A 134 2.66 -6.72 -13.43
N GLU A 135 3.51 -7.12 -14.37
CA GLU A 135 4.66 -6.34 -14.84
C GLU A 135 4.28 -5.03 -15.56
N ASP A 136 3.07 -4.93 -16.09
CA ASP A 136 2.58 -3.73 -16.75
C ASP A 136 2.18 -2.62 -15.77
N TRP A 137 2.13 -2.92 -14.46
CA TRP A 137 1.79 -1.94 -13.41
C TRP A 137 3.03 -1.36 -12.72
N HIS A 138 3.50 -0.20 -13.19
CA HIS A 138 4.74 0.41 -12.72
C HIS A 138 4.72 0.94 -11.28
N ASN A 139 3.53 1.14 -10.68
CA ASN A 139 3.38 1.59 -9.29
C ASN A 139 3.28 0.41 -8.32
N SER A 140 4.10 -0.60 -8.52
CA SER A 140 4.20 -1.83 -7.73
C SER A 140 5.66 -2.20 -7.50
N SER A 141 5.93 -2.88 -6.40
CA SER A 141 7.23 -3.51 -6.13
C SER A 141 7.43 -4.83 -6.86
N TYR A 142 6.49 -5.29 -7.69
CA TYR A 142 6.52 -6.59 -8.36
C TYR A 142 7.83 -6.87 -9.09
N LEU A 143 8.30 -5.95 -9.93
CA LEU A 143 9.53 -6.14 -10.73
C LEU A 143 10.77 -6.35 -9.85
N ALA A 144 10.88 -5.65 -8.73
CA ALA A 144 11.98 -5.85 -7.78
C ALA A 144 11.98 -7.26 -7.14
N TRP A 145 10.80 -7.87 -7.00
CA TRP A 145 10.68 -9.26 -6.52
C TRP A 145 10.91 -10.28 -7.62
N VAL A 146 10.60 -9.98 -8.88
CA VAL A 146 10.99 -10.79 -10.05
C VAL A 146 12.51 -10.85 -10.14
N GLU A 147 13.20 -9.72 -10.02
CA GLU A 147 14.68 -9.65 -10.04
C GLU A 147 15.32 -10.48 -8.93
N ARG A 148 14.65 -10.62 -7.78
CA ARG A 148 15.08 -11.48 -6.67
C ARG A 148 14.74 -12.96 -6.86
N GLY A 149 14.10 -13.33 -7.98
CA GLY A 149 13.72 -14.72 -8.28
C GLY A 149 12.49 -15.23 -7.51
N ALA A 150 11.69 -14.35 -6.93
CA ALA A 150 10.49 -14.73 -6.16
C ALA A 150 9.34 -15.22 -7.04
N TYR A 151 9.31 -14.82 -8.32
CA TYR A 151 8.28 -15.18 -9.28
C TYR A 151 8.85 -15.84 -10.52
N SER A 152 8.15 -16.86 -11.02
CA SER A 152 8.44 -17.47 -12.31
C SER A 152 8.00 -16.54 -13.45
N ILE A 153 8.60 -16.72 -14.63
CA ILE A 153 8.19 -16.01 -15.84
C ILE A 153 6.70 -16.31 -16.12
N GLY A 154 5.93 -15.24 -16.34
CA GLY A 154 4.50 -15.34 -16.63
C GLY A 154 3.60 -15.55 -15.40
N TRP A 155 4.13 -15.43 -14.19
CA TRP A 155 3.29 -15.44 -12.99
C TRP A 155 2.24 -14.31 -13.05
N GLY A 156 0.99 -14.67 -12.76
CA GLY A 156 -0.12 -13.71 -12.79
C GLY A 156 -0.65 -13.37 -14.19
N HIS A 157 -0.11 -13.96 -15.28
CA HIS A 157 -0.65 -13.79 -16.63
C HIS A 157 -1.97 -14.55 -16.84
N THR A 158 -2.22 -15.55 -16.02
CA THR A 158 -3.49 -16.25 -15.95
C THR A 158 -4.16 -15.95 -14.63
N ARG A 159 -5.49 -16.08 -14.61
CA ARG A 159 -6.29 -15.87 -13.41
C ARG A 159 -5.84 -16.79 -12.28
N ILE A 160 -5.54 -16.20 -11.12
CA ILE A 160 -5.20 -16.93 -9.89
C ILE A 160 -6.43 -16.93 -8.98
N GLU A 161 -7.25 -17.98 -9.04
CA GLU A 161 -8.53 -18.06 -8.34
C GLU A 161 -8.44 -17.85 -6.83
N GLU A 162 -7.36 -18.29 -6.21
CA GLU A 162 -7.11 -18.14 -4.79
C GLU A 162 -6.96 -16.66 -4.41
N LEU A 163 -6.22 -15.88 -5.23
CA LEU A 163 -6.04 -14.45 -5.01
C LEU A 163 -7.29 -13.63 -5.35
N GLU A 164 -8.09 -14.09 -6.32
CA GLU A 164 -9.37 -13.47 -6.65
C GLU A 164 -10.38 -13.53 -5.49
N LYS A 165 -10.35 -14.60 -4.71
CA LYS A 165 -11.25 -14.82 -3.57
C LYS A 165 -10.83 -14.04 -2.33
N LEU A 166 -9.56 -13.60 -2.25
CA LEU A 166 -9.08 -12.80 -1.13
C LEU A 166 -9.64 -11.37 -1.23
N SER A 167 -10.10 -10.85 -0.11
CA SER A 167 -10.49 -9.44 0.02
C SER A 167 -9.99 -8.92 1.36
N PHE A 168 -9.02 -8.00 1.30
CA PHE A 168 -8.46 -7.32 2.46
C PHE A 168 -8.79 -5.81 2.44
N GLU A 169 -9.85 -5.42 1.72
CA GLU A 169 -10.24 -4.03 1.49
C GLU A 169 -11.48 -3.61 2.27
#